data_00cb09e77674b8bb67c4b57f8dad8900
#
_entry.id   00cb09e77674b8bb67c4b57f8dad8900
#
_cell.length_a   1.000
_cell.length_b   1.000
_cell.length_c   1.000
_cell.angle_alpha   90.00
_cell.angle_beta   90.00
_cell.angle_gamma   90.00
#
_symmetry.space_group_name_H-M   'P 1'
#
loop_
_entity.id
_entity.type
_entity.pdbx_description
1 polymer ?
#
loop_
_entity_poly.entity_id
_entity_poly.type
_entity_poly.pdbx_seq_one_letter_code
_entity_poly.pdbx_strand_id
1 'polypeptide(L)'
;MKFMQYTGDLMGLPTDKNHLNFLWIEPSCKVLFSVSRQGNGASCHFASDKAGMKKIKRAIKDFCEFVFDLFPWCEMVFAKVEMKKVKSIIKKLGFIKILKSNTNKSVYIKQRGDSWAL
;
A
#
# COMPACT_ATOMS: atom_id res chain seq x y z
N MET A 1 3.98 -17.09 -4.86
CA MET A 1 3.60 -15.78 -5.46
C MET A 1 2.44 -15.19 -4.68
N LYS A 2 2.61 -13.98 -4.17
CA LYS A 2 1.56 -13.30 -3.38
C LYS A 2 0.79 -12.26 -4.19
N PHE A 3 1.32 -11.80 -5.30
CA PHE A 3 0.70 -10.77 -6.14
C PHE A 3 0.76 -11.15 -7.60
N MET A 4 -0.26 -10.69 -8.34
CA MET A 4 -0.26 -10.76 -9.79
C MET A 4 -0.73 -9.43 -10.36
N GLN A 5 -0.24 -9.07 -11.53
CA GLN A 5 -0.70 -7.87 -12.22
C GLN A 5 -2.19 -8.02 -12.55
N TYR A 6 -2.95 -6.94 -12.38
CA TYR A 6 -4.40 -7.01 -12.48
C TYR A 6 -4.94 -5.97 -13.45
N THR A 7 -5.81 -6.39 -14.36
CA THR A 7 -6.41 -5.53 -15.39
C THR A 7 -7.94 -5.51 -15.34
N GLY A 8 -8.53 -6.14 -14.35
CA GLY A 8 -10.00 -6.14 -14.18
C GLY A 8 -10.52 -4.85 -13.57
N ASP A 9 -11.66 -4.92 -12.89
CA ASP A 9 -12.24 -3.79 -12.18
C ASP A 9 -11.32 -3.35 -11.04
N LEU A 10 -10.80 -2.12 -11.12
CA LEU A 10 -9.81 -1.60 -10.18
C LEU A 10 -10.42 -0.94 -8.94
N MET A 11 -11.74 -0.99 -8.78
CA MET A 11 -12.42 -0.50 -7.58
C MET A 11 -12.05 0.96 -7.25
N GLY A 12 -11.88 1.81 -8.27
CA GLY A 12 -11.57 3.22 -8.09
C GLY A 12 -10.10 3.57 -8.02
N LEU A 13 -9.21 2.59 -8.11
CA LEU A 13 -7.77 2.87 -8.14
C LEU A 13 -7.35 3.56 -9.45
N PRO A 14 -6.22 4.31 -9.45
CA PRO A 14 -5.73 4.97 -10.66
C PRO A 14 -5.47 3.99 -11.79
N THR A 15 -5.84 4.38 -13.01
CA THR A 15 -5.71 3.55 -14.21
C THR A 15 -4.74 4.10 -15.24
N ASP A 16 -4.09 5.22 -14.96
CA ASP A 16 -3.17 5.84 -15.91
C ASP A 16 -1.85 5.05 -16.02
N LYS A 17 -1.08 5.34 -17.05
CA LYS A 17 0.14 4.62 -17.38
C LYS A 17 1.26 4.73 -16.32
N ASN A 18 1.15 5.67 -15.39
CA ASN A 18 2.15 5.86 -14.34
C ASN A 18 1.91 4.96 -13.13
N HIS A 19 0.80 4.22 -13.12
CA HIS A 19 0.43 3.32 -12.05
C HIS A 19 0.46 1.86 -12.51
N LEU A 20 1.03 1.00 -11.68
CA LEU A 20 0.95 -0.45 -11.84
C LEU A 20 -0.04 -0.97 -10.81
N ASN A 21 -0.90 -1.89 -11.23
CA ASN A 21 -1.96 -2.43 -10.40
C ASN A 21 -1.77 -3.92 -10.17
N PHE A 22 -1.90 -4.34 -8.92
CA PHE A 22 -1.67 -5.72 -8.50
C PHE A 22 -2.82 -6.23 -7.64
N LEU A 23 -3.13 -7.51 -7.82
CA LEU A 23 -4.06 -8.24 -6.97
C LEU A 23 -3.27 -9.03 -5.94
N TRP A 24 -3.64 -8.90 -4.67
CA TRP A 24 -3.14 -9.78 -3.61
C TRP A 24 -3.82 -11.14 -3.73
N ILE A 25 -3.02 -12.18 -3.94
CA ILE A 25 -3.54 -13.53 -4.18
C ILE A 25 -3.88 -14.17 -2.85
N GLU A 26 -5.13 -14.03 -2.45
CA GLU A 26 -5.67 -14.58 -1.21
C GLU A 26 -7.09 -15.06 -1.46
N PRO A 27 -7.44 -16.31 -1.13
CA PRO A 27 -8.79 -16.80 -1.35
C PRO A 27 -9.83 -16.06 -0.48
N SER A 28 -11.03 -15.96 -0.97
CA SER A 28 -12.19 -15.43 -0.26
C SER A 28 -12.19 -13.91 -0.02
N CYS A 29 -11.26 -13.17 -0.62
CA CYS A 29 -11.28 -11.71 -0.54
C CYS A 29 -10.63 -11.10 -1.77
N LYS A 30 -10.83 -9.78 -1.94
CA LYS A 30 -10.23 -9.03 -3.04
C LYS A 30 -9.57 -7.79 -2.47
N VAL A 31 -8.25 -7.71 -2.58
CA VAL A 31 -7.46 -6.53 -2.23
C VAL A 31 -6.59 -6.19 -3.41
N LEU A 32 -6.72 -4.95 -3.88
CA LEU A 32 -5.96 -4.43 -5.00
C LEU A 32 -5.03 -3.33 -4.51
N PHE A 33 -3.85 -3.27 -5.11
CA PHE A 33 -2.86 -2.23 -4.82
C PHE A 33 -2.45 -1.54 -6.10
N SER A 34 -2.20 -0.24 -5.99
CA SER A 34 -1.66 0.58 -7.07
C SER A 34 -0.37 1.21 -6.59
N VAL A 35 0.65 1.23 -7.45
CA VAL A 35 1.94 1.82 -7.12
C VAL A 35 2.43 2.70 -8.26
N SER A 36 2.98 3.87 -7.92
CA SER A 36 3.63 4.75 -8.86
C SER A 36 4.96 5.24 -8.29
N ARG A 37 5.94 5.47 -9.16
CA ARG A 37 7.25 5.94 -8.74
C ARG A 37 7.23 7.43 -8.45
N GLN A 38 7.82 7.82 -7.31
CA GLN A 38 8.00 9.21 -6.89
C GLN A 38 9.45 9.37 -6.44
N GLY A 39 10.35 9.72 -7.39
CA GLY A 39 11.77 9.78 -7.07
C GLY A 39 12.32 8.41 -6.67
N ASN A 40 12.89 8.30 -5.47
CA ASN A 40 13.37 7.04 -4.90
C ASN A 40 12.32 6.33 -4.05
N GLY A 41 11.10 6.79 -4.08
CA GLY A 41 10.01 6.20 -3.31
C GLY A 41 8.89 5.71 -4.21
N ALA A 42 8.00 4.92 -3.63
CA ALA A 42 6.80 4.41 -4.28
C ALA A 42 5.56 4.94 -3.56
N SER A 43 4.67 5.61 -4.29
CA SER A 43 3.39 6.03 -3.78
C SER A 43 2.40 4.89 -3.98
N CYS A 44 1.79 4.42 -2.90
CA CYS A 44 0.92 3.25 -2.93
C CYS A 44 -0.49 3.59 -2.48
N HIS A 45 -1.45 2.98 -3.15
CA HIS A 45 -2.87 3.06 -2.83
C HIS A 45 -3.44 1.65 -2.77
N PHE A 46 -4.53 1.47 -2.06
CA PHE A 46 -5.21 0.19 -2.09
C PHE A 46 -6.73 0.37 -2.17
N ALA A 47 -7.39 -0.67 -2.64
CA ALA A 47 -8.84 -0.82 -2.58
C ALA A 47 -9.13 -2.26 -2.17
N SER A 48 -10.19 -2.46 -1.38
CA SER A 48 -10.48 -3.76 -0.82
C SER A 48 -11.98 -3.98 -0.70
N ASP A 49 -12.41 -5.22 -0.87
CA ASP A 49 -13.75 -5.60 -0.46
C ASP A 49 -13.83 -5.73 1.07
N LYS A 50 -15.02 -6.00 1.56
CA LYS A 50 -15.25 -6.09 3.01
C LYS A 50 -14.44 -7.21 3.66
N ALA A 51 -14.35 -8.35 3.00
CA ALA A 51 -13.58 -9.49 3.49
C ALA A 51 -12.08 -9.18 3.52
N GLY A 52 -11.58 -8.46 2.51
CA GLY A 52 -10.18 -8.06 2.44
C GLY A 52 -9.78 -7.09 3.54
N MET A 53 -10.67 -6.21 3.97
CA MET A 53 -10.37 -5.27 5.05
C MET A 53 -10.05 -5.98 6.37
N LYS A 54 -10.56 -7.17 6.59
CA LYS A 54 -10.24 -7.97 7.78
C LYS A 54 -8.79 -8.48 7.76
N LYS A 55 -8.18 -8.52 6.58
CA LYS A 55 -6.81 -9.02 6.37
C LYS A 55 -5.87 -7.92 5.91
N ILE A 56 -6.30 -6.66 5.94
CA ILE A 56 -5.60 -5.56 5.29
C ILE A 56 -4.21 -5.31 5.89
N LYS A 57 -4.02 -5.53 7.18
CA LYS A 57 -2.70 -5.37 7.82
C LYS A 57 -1.67 -6.29 7.16
N ARG A 58 -2.03 -7.57 6.98
CA ARG A 58 -1.16 -8.54 6.32
C ARG A 58 -0.95 -8.21 4.85
N ALA A 59 -2.02 -7.79 4.17
CA ALA A 59 -1.94 -7.42 2.75
C ALA A 59 -0.98 -6.23 2.54
N ILE A 60 -1.06 -5.21 3.36
CA ILE A 60 -0.18 -4.03 3.28
C ILE A 60 1.27 -4.43 3.51
N LYS A 61 1.54 -5.24 4.54
CA LYS A 61 2.88 -5.73 4.81
C LYS A 61 3.43 -6.52 3.61
N ASP A 62 2.65 -7.45 3.09
CA ASP A 62 3.03 -8.26 1.94
C ASP A 62 3.31 -7.38 0.72
N PHE A 63 2.49 -6.35 0.48
CA PHE A 63 2.67 -5.47 -0.67
C PHE A 63 3.93 -4.62 -0.55
N CYS A 64 4.23 -4.08 0.61
CA CYS A 64 5.46 -3.31 0.82
C CYS A 64 6.70 -4.17 0.58
N GLU A 65 6.71 -5.40 1.10
CA GLU A 65 7.80 -6.33 0.84
C GLU A 65 7.93 -6.64 -0.64
N PHE A 66 6.80 -6.85 -1.32
CA PHE A 66 6.76 -7.09 -2.76
C PHE A 66 7.34 -5.91 -3.56
N VAL A 67 6.96 -4.68 -3.22
CA VAL A 67 7.46 -3.47 -3.89
C VAL A 67 8.96 -3.31 -3.67
N PHE A 68 9.46 -3.52 -2.46
CA PHE A 68 10.89 -3.43 -2.18
C PHE A 68 11.68 -4.50 -2.95
N ASP A 69 11.14 -5.71 -3.08
CA ASP A 69 11.80 -6.77 -3.82
C ASP A 69 11.76 -6.53 -5.34
N LEU A 70 10.62 -6.04 -5.85
CA LEU A 70 10.42 -5.82 -7.28
C LEU A 70 11.23 -4.64 -7.80
N PHE A 71 11.36 -3.58 -6.99
CA PHE A 71 11.99 -2.33 -7.40
C PHE A 71 13.24 -2.05 -6.57
N PRO A 72 14.43 -2.39 -7.07
CA PRO A 72 15.68 -2.11 -6.35
C PRO A 72 15.90 -0.62 -6.05
N TRP A 73 15.35 0.26 -6.88
CA TRP A 73 15.45 1.71 -6.69
C TRP A 73 14.60 2.23 -5.53
N CYS A 74 13.65 1.43 -5.05
CA CYS A 74 12.68 1.89 -4.06
C CYS A 74 13.28 1.90 -2.66
N GLU A 75 13.48 3.11 -2.11
CA GLU A 75 14.02 3.27 -0.76
C GLU A 75 12.93 3.42 0.29
N MET A 76 11.72 3.81 -0.13
CA MET A 76 10.61 4.01 0.80
C MET A 76 9.25 3.87 0.11
N VAL A 77 8.26 3.52 0.90
CA VAL A 77 6.87 3.48 0.47
C VAL A 77 6.12 4.62 1.15
N PHE A 78 5.38 5.40 0.35
CA PHE A 78 4.52 6.48 0.85
C PHE A 78 3.08 6.04 0.87
N ALA A 79 2.36 6.42 1.93
CA ALA A 79 0.92 6.20 2.02
C ALA A 79 0.23 7.49 2.48
N LYS A 80 -0.70 8.00 1.67
CA LYS A 80 -1.61 9.08 2.06
C LYS A 80 -2.87 8.46 2.61
N VAL A 81 -3.23 8.77 3.83
CA VAL A 81 -4.33 8.09 4.51
C VAL A 81 -5.28 9.10 5.16
N GLU A 82 -6.57 8.92 4.93
CA GLU A 82 -7.63 9.73 5.54
C GLU A 82 -8.35 8.99 6.66
N MET A 83 -8.61 7.71 6.48
CA MET A 83 -9.42 6.91 7.40
C MET A 83 -8.67 6.58 8.68
N LYS A 84 -9.26 6.89 9.83
CA LYS A 84 -8.67 6.61 11.14
C LYS A 84 -8.29 5.13 11.31
N LYS A 85 -9.15 4.23 10.85
CA LYS A 85 -8.90 2.79 10.95
C LYS A 85 -7.62 2.39 10.21
N VAL A 86 -7.43 2.92 9.00
CA VAL A 86 -6.24 2.63 8.20
C VAL A 86 -5.01 3.28 8.79
N LYS A 87 -5.12 4.53 9.30
CA LYS A 87 -4.01 5.20 10.01
C LYS A 87 -3.53 4.35 11.18
N SER A 88 -4.44 3.80 11.96
CA SER A 88 -4.09 2.91 13.09
C SER A 88 -3.34 1.67 12.62
N ILE A 89 -3.81 1.05 11.55
CA ILE A 89 -3.19 -0.16 10.99
C ILE A 89 -1.76 0.11 10.53
N ILE A 90 -1.53 1.17 9.75
CA ILE A 90 -0.20 1.46 9.23
C ILE A 90 0.77 1.92 10.30
N LYS A 91 0.31 2.61 11.34
CA LYS A 91 1.14 2.89 12.52
C LYS A 91 1.58 1.61 13.22
N LYS A 92 0.67 0.65 13.38
CA LYS A 92 0.99 -0.65 13.98
C LYS A 92 2.00 -1.44 13.14
N LEU A 93 2.04 -1.20 11.84
CA LEU A 93 3.03 -1.82 10.95
C LEU A 93 4.40 -1.12 10.99
N GLY A 94 4.52 -0.02 11.73
CA GLY A 94 5.79 0.70 11.87
C GLY A 94 5.98 1.84 10.88
N PHE A 95 4.94 2.24 10.16
CA PHE A 95 5.01 3.45 9.33
C PHE A 95 5.13 4.68 10.20
N ILE A 96 5.93 5.64 9.75
CA ILE A 96 6.18 6.90 10.45
C ILE A 96 5.44 8.03 9.73
N LYS A 97 4.70 8.81 10.50
CA LYS A 97 4.00 9.99 9.99
C LYS A 97 5.00 11.11 9.73
N ILE A 98 5.05 11.61 8.49
CA ILE A 98 5.99 12.66 8.10
C ILE A 98 5.32 14.00 7.79
N LEU A 99 4.02 13.99 7.48
CA LEU A 99 3.32 15.21 7.12
C LEU A 99 1.86 15.10 7.50
N LYS A 100 1.34 16.17 8.13
CA LYS A 100 -0.09 16.35 8.37
C LYS A 100 -0.54 17.53 7.51
N SER A 101 -1.40 17.27 6.51
CA SER A 101 -1.96 18.33 5.69
C SER A 101 -3.08 19.05 6.44
N ASN A 102 -3.54 20.19 5.89
CA ASN A 102 -4.68 20.95 6.44
C ASN A 102 -6.01 20.20 6.29
N THR A 103 -6.02 19.09 5.57
CA THR A 103 -7.15 18.17 5.45
C THR A 103 -6.94 17.01 6.41
N ASN A 104 -7.89 16.06 6.45
CA ASN A 104 -7.77 14.85 7.28
C ASN A 104 -6.71 13.86 6.77
N LYS A 105 -6.05 14.18 5.66
CA LYS A 105 -5.02 13.32 5.08
C LYS A 105 -3.70 13.45 5.83
N SER A 106 -3.09 12.33 6.12
CA SER A 106 -1.73 12.26 6.67
C SER A 106 -0.87 11.42 5.74
N VAL A 107 0.42 11.77 5.66
CA VAL A 107 1.39 11.02 4.87
C VAL A 107 2.28 10.22 5.81
N TYR A 108 2.41 8.94 5.52
CA TYR A 108 3.23 8.00 6.28
C TYR A 108 4.26 7.38 5.36
N ILE A 109 5.42 7.02 5.91
CA ILE A 109 6.46 6.31 5.16
C ILE A 109 6.90 5.06 5.88
N LYS A 110 7.35 4.09 5.08
CA LYS A 110 8.07 2.90 5.53
C LYS A 110 9.35 2.82 4.70
N GLN A 111 10.51 2.82 5.36
CA GLN A 111 11.80 2.77 4.67
C GLN A 111 12.24 1.33 4.44
N ARG A 112 13.03 1.13 3.37
CA ARG A 112 13.65 -0.16 3.10
C ARG A 112 14.53 -0.58 4.28
N GLY A 113 14.39 -1.83 4.69
CA GLY A 113 15.19 -2.37 5.79
C GLY A 113 14.66 -2.10 7.18
N ASP A 114 13.61 -1.27 7.33
CA ASP A 114 12.98 -1.06 8.63
C ASP A 114 12.29 -2.32 9.11
N SER A 115 12.37 -2.60 10.40
CA SER A 115 11.65 -3.70 11.02
C SER A 115 10.15 -3.50 10.93
N TRP A 116 9.43 -4.60 10.81
CA TRP A 116 7.97 -4.57 10.89
C TRP A 116 7.55 -4.62 12.34
N ALA A 117 6.75 -3.65 12.75
CA ALA A 117 6.10 -3.67 14.06
C ALA A 117 4.94 -4.66 14.00
N LEU A 118 5.02 -5.72 14.75
CA LEU A 118 4.00 -6.78 14.78
C LEU A 118 3.18 -6.72 16.05
#